data_b967a4dcb470b24c2d4d7134609912ef
#
_entry.id   b967a4dcb470b24c2d4d7134609912ef
#
_cell.length_a   1.000
_cell.length_b   1.000
_cell.length_c   1.000
_cell.angle_alpha   90.00
_cell.angle_beta   90.00
_cell.angle_gamma   90.00
#
_symmetry.space_group_name_H-M   'P 1'
#
loop_
_entity.id
_entity.type
_entity.pdbx_description
1 polymer ?
#
loop_
_entity_poly.entity_id
_entity_poly.type
_entity_poly.pdbx_seq_one_letter_code
_entity_poly.pdbx_strand_id
1 'polypeptide(L)'
;MTLIISISGIRGTIGGPTGDTLNPLDIVKFTTAYAKFIRQSDPTGSNCIVVGRDARISGDMVRLVVCGTLIGMGYDVLDIGLATTPTTELAVRMSHAAGGIIVTASHNPRQWNALKLLNHEGEFLTKDDGNAVLAMAEKEDFDYADVDHIGTYRQDDSFDDRHIEAVLALDLVDTEAIRKRGFRVVVDAINSVGGVILPKFLDRLGVGYTILNGEANGDFAHNPEPLEKNLGGIMGEVAAGGYDLGIVVDPDVDRLAFIQEDGKMYGEEYTLVSVADYILDHVKGATVSNLSSTRALRDVTERHGCQYFASAVGEVNVTTKMKEVGAVIGGEGNGGVIYPESHYGRDALVGIALFLSSLAQKGLTCSELRKTFPTYYIAKNRIDLTPDTDMDAILGKVKERFGSMDDVHVTDIDGVKLDFPTKWVHLRKSNTEPIMRVYSEAATMEEADALGKELMDVVYEMTK
;
A
#
# COMPACT_ATOMS: atom_id res chain seq x y z
N MET A 1 -11.51 -5.88 -21.55
CA MET A 1 -11.40 -4.57 -20.87
C MET A 1 -10.51 -4.70 -19.65
N THR A 2 -9.44 -3.90 -19.55
CA THR A 2 -8.54 -3.87 -18.39
C THR A 2 -8.55 -2.51 -17.68
N LEU A 3 -9.21 -1.49 -18.29
CA LEU A 3 -9.35 -0.19 -17.65
C LEU A 3 -10.25 -0.31 -16.41
N ILE A 4 -9.65 -0.08 -15.25
CA ILE A 4 -10.29 -0.08 -13.95
C ILE A 4 -10.30 1.35 -13.45
N ILE A 5 -11.48 1.89 -13.32
CA ILE A 5 -11.72 3.23 -12.81
C ILE A 5 -12.24 3.08 -11.39
N SER A 6 -11.45 3.49 -10.43
CA SER A 6 -11.78 3.34 -9.00
C SER A 6 -11.33 4.55 -8.19
N ILE A 7 -11.81 4.62 -6.99
CA ILE A 7 -11.45 5.64 -6.00
C ILE A 7 -9.94 5.66 -5.73
N SER A 8 -9.30 4.48 -5.76
CA SER A 8 -7.85 4.34 -5.55
C SER A 8 -7.00 4.65 -6.78
N GLY A 9 -7.61 5.24 -7.81
CA GLY A 9 -6.96 5.66 -9.05
C GLY A 9 -7.50 4.98 -10.29
N ILE A 10 -7.01 5.44 -11.42
CA ILE A 10 -7.36 4.98 -12.77
C ILE A 10 -6.21 4.10 -13.26
N ARG A 11 -6.44 2.80 -13.42
CA ARG A 11 -5.41 1.83 -13.80
C ARG A 11 -5.84 1.00 -14.99
N GLY A 12 -4.87 0.55 -15.80
CA GLY A 12 -5.12 -0.34 -16.92
C GLY A 12 -3.82 -0.86 -17.53
N THR A 13 -3.95 -1.83 -18.42
CA THR A 13 -2.84 -2.21 -19.29
C THR A 13 -2.59 -1.11 -20.31
N ILE A 14 -1.32 -0.87 -20.62
CA ILE A 14 -0.93 0.17 -21.57
C ILE A 14 -1.12 -0.33 -23.01
N GLY A 15 -1.68 0.52 -23.86
CA GLY A 15 -1.98 0.23 -25.28
C GLY A 15 -3.32 -0.48 -25.48
N GLY A 16 -3.79 -0.53 -26.72
CA GLY A 16 -5.07 -1.11 -27.08
C GLY A 16 -6.16 -0.08 -27.35
N PRO A 17 -7.45 -0.51 -27.47
CA PRO A 17 -8.56 0.39 -27.79
C PRO A 17 -8.85 1.40 -26.66
N THR A 18 -9.28 2.59 -27.05
CA THR A 18 -9.75 3.63 -26.11
C THR A 18 -10.94 3.13 -25.30
N GLY A 19 -10.93 3.39 -23.98
CA GLY A 19 -11.95 2.96 -23.04
C GLY A 19 -11.84 1.51 -22.57
N ASP A 20 -10.96 0.69 -23.19
CA ASP A 20 -10.71 -0.69 -22.75
C ASP A 20 -9.42 -0.85 -21.93
N THR A 21 -8.49 0.07 -22.12
CA THR A 21 -7.14 0.06 -21.57
C THR A 21 -6.74 1.47 -21.17
N LEU A 22 -5.65 1.64 -20.43
CA LEU A 22 -5.11 2.96 -20.14
C LEU A 22 -4.27 3.46 -21.32
N ASN A 23 -4.79 4.43 -22.06
CA ASN A 23 -4.16 5.03 -23.24
C ASN A 23 -4.03 6.56 -23.09
N PRO A 24 -3.32 7.26 -24.00
CA PRO A 24 -3.10 8.70 -23.86
C PRO A 24 -4.37 9.55 -23.76
N LEU A 25 -5.48 9.18 -24.42
CA LEU A 25 -6.74 9.93 -24.33
C LEU A 25 -7.37 9.78 -22.95
N ASP A 26 -7.37 8.57 -22.39
CA ASP A 26 -7.84 8.33 -21.02
C ASP A 26 -6.97 9.09 -20.00
N ILE A 27 -5.65 9.11 -20.20
CA ILE A 27 -4.73 9.87 -19.31
C ILE A 27 -5.08 11.37 -19.35
N VAL A 28 -5.26 11.96 -20.53
CA VAL A 28 -5.69 13.36 -20.65
C VAL A 28 -7.02 13.59 -19.95
N LYS A 29 -8.02 12.76 -20.24
CA LYS A 29 -9.36 12.88 -19.68
C LYS A 29 -9.37 12.90 -18.16
N PHE A 30 -8.75 11.92 -17.53
CA PHE A 30 -8.74 11.79 -16.05
C PHE A 30 -7.82 12.81 -15.40
N THR A 31 -6.70 13.18 -16.01
CA THR A 31 -5.84 14.26 -15.51
C THR A 31 -6.56 15.61 -15.56
N THR A 32 -7.29 15.90 -16.62
CA THR A 32 -8.10 17.12 -16.74
C THR A 32 -9.21 17.17 -15.70
N ALA A 33 -9.93 16.05 -15.51
CA ALA A 33 -10.97 15.95 -14.50
C ALA A 33 -10.42 16.16 -13.08
N TYR A 34 -9.28 15.54 -12.76
CA TYR A 34 -8.58 15.75 -11.50
C TYR A 34 -8.15 17.22 -11.30
N ALA A 35 -7.53 17.83 -12.31
CA ALA A 35 -7.14 19.25 -12.26
C ALA A 35 -8.33 20.17 -12.00
N LYS A 36 -9.47 19.92 -12.67
CA LYS A 36 -10.73 20.66 -12.45
C LYS A 36 -11.24 20.46 -11.03
N PHE A 37 -11.21 19.20 -10.51
CA PHE A 37 -11.62 18.89 -9.14
C PHE A 37 -10.75 19.64 -8.12
N ILE A 38 -9.42 19.57 -8.23
CA ILE A 38 -8.48 20.25 -7.32
C ILE A 38 -8.75 21.77 -7.31
N ARG A 39 -8.97 22.40 -8.48
CA ARG A 39 -9.28 23.85 -8.54
C ARG A 39 -10.52 24.24 -7.75
N GLN A 40 -11.48 23.32 -7.61
CA GLN A 40 -12.75 23.57 -6.89
C GLN A 40 -12.66 23.23 -5.42
N SER A 41 -11.80 22.29 -5.02
CA SER A 41 -11.77 21.71 -3.67
C SER A 41 -10.51 22.05 -2.86
N ASP A 42 -9.44 22.51 -3.50
CA ASP A 42 -8.19 22.81 -2.81
C ASP A 42 -8.32 24.05 -1.91
N PRO A 43 -8.08 23.91 -0.60
CA PRO A 43 -8.14 25.02 0.35
C PRO A 43 -6.87 25.86 0.40
N THR A 44 -5.77 25.40 -0.21
CA THR A 44 -4.45 26.05 -0.10
C THR A 44 -4.31 27.25 -1.02
N GLY A 45 -5.09 27.29 -2.12
CA GLY A 45 -4.92 28.27 -3.19
C GLY A 45 -3.62 28.12 -3.95
N SER A 46 -2.92 27.00 -3.80
CA SER A 46 -1.69 26.70 -4.53
C SER A 46 -1.99 26.41 -6.00
N ASN A 47 -1.11 26.81 -6.89
CA ASN A 47 -1.20 26.47 -8.31
C ASN A 47 -0.24 25.32 -8.70
N CYS A 48 0.36 24.64 -7.73
CA CYS A 48 1.36 23.58 -7.94
C CYS A 48 0.74 22.20 -7.82
N ILE A 49 1.05 21.32 -8.77
CA ILE A 49 0.76 19.87 -8.69
C ILE A 49 2.08 19.11 -8.76
N VAL A 50 2.29 18.19 -7.81
CA VAL A 50 3.46 17.29 -7.79
C VAL A 50 3.18 16.10 -8.69
N VAL A 51 4.18 15.67 -9.47
CA VAL A 51 4.12 14.44 -10.28
C VAL A 51 5.35 13.58 -9.98
N GLY A 52 5.11 12.34 -9.51
CA GLY A 52 6.15 11.33 -9.31
C GLY A 52 5.79 10.04 -10.04
N ARG A 53 6.77 9.17 -10.27
CA ARG A 53 6.53 7.87 -10.92
C ARG A 53 7.45 6.76 -10.42
N ASP A 54 6.99 5.52 -10.51
CA ASP A 54 7.86 4.36 -10.42
C ASP A 54 8.67 4.14 -11.72
N ALA A 55 9.45 3.07 -11.78
CA ALA A 55 10.32 2.81 -12.93
C ALA A 55 9.64 2.05 -14.08
N ARG A 56 8.31 1.86 -14.08
CA ARG A 56 7.60 1.15 -15.15
C ARG A 56 8.00 1.69 -16.52
N ILE A 57 8.18 0.78 -17.49
CA ILE A 57 8.60 1.09 -18.86
C ILE A 57 7.70 2.16 -19.51
N SER A 58 6.41 2.14 -19.24
CA SER A 58 5.44 3.13 -19.73
C SER A 58 5.45 4.46 -18.96
N GLY A 59 6.22 4.55 -17.88
CA GLY A 59 6.19 5.68 -16.94
C GLY A 59 6.46 7.02 -17.58
N ASP A 60 7.48 7.12 -18.46
CA ASP A 60 7.81 8.38 -19.14
C ASP A 60 6.68 8.85 -20.07
N MET A 61 6.09 7.94 -20.85
CA MET A 61 4.97 8.28 -21.73
C MET A 61 3.79 8.83 -20.91
N VAL A 62 3.40 8.13 -19.85
CA VAL A 62 2.27 8.53 -19.00
C VAL A 62 2.57 9.88 -18.32
N ARG A 63 3.76 10.03 -17.71
CA ARG A 63 4.20 11.27 -17.07
C ARG A 63 4.17 12.48 -18.00
N LEU A 64 4.68 12.34 -19.22
CA LEU A 64 4.70 13.43 -20.20
C LEU A 64 3.28 13.88 -20.57
N VAL A 65 2.33 12.95 -20.72
CA VAL A 65 0.94 13.28 -21.00
C VAL A 65 0.31 13.97 -19.78
N VAL A 66 0.53 13.46 -18.58
CA VAL A 66 0.05 14.07 -17.33
C VAL A 66 0.57 15.51 -17.19
N CYS A 67 1.91 15.70 -17.27
CA CYS A 67 2.52 17.01 -17.11
C CYS A 67 2.00 18.02 -18.15
N GLY A 68 1.97 17.63 -19.43
CA GLY A 68 1.45 18.50 -20.50
C GLY A 68 -0.01 18.88 -20.29
N THR A 69 -0.83 17.94 -19.83
CA THR A 69 -2.25 18.21 -19.53
C THR A 69 -2.42 19.18 -18.36
N LEU A 70 -1.67 19.00 -17.27
CA LEU A 70 -1.71 19.89 -16.11
C LEU A 70 -1.27 21.31 -16.48
N ILE A 71 -0.20 21.46 -17.27
CA ILE A 71 0.26 22.76 -17.79
C ILE A 71 -0.85 23.41 -18.62
N GLY A 72 -1.48 22.65 -19.53
CA GLY A 72 -2.61 23.13 -20.33
C GLY A 72 -3.84 23.51 -19.49
N MET A 73 -3.99 22.94 -18.29
CA MET A 73 -5.01 23.31 -17.32
C MET A 73 -4.61 24.55 -16.48
N GLY A 74 -3.42 25.11 -16.69
CA GLY A 74 -2.90 26.28 -15.97
C GLY A 74 -2.22 25.98 -14.64
N TYR A 75 -1.86 24.71 -14.37
CA TYR A 75 -1.10 24.36 -13.16
C TYR A 75 0.40 24.36 -13.39
N ASP A 76 1.14 24.82 -12.39
CA ASP A 76 2.59 24.63 -12.30
C ASP A 76 2.89 23.20 -11.91
N VAL A 77 3.69 22.50 -12.70
CA VAL A 77 4.06 21.11 -12.43
C VAL A 77 5.41 21.06 -11.74
N LEU A 78 5.44 20.40 -10.58
CA LEU A 78 6.66 19.97 -9.92
C LEU A 78 6.88 18.49 -10.19
N ASP A 79 7.71 18.16 -11.17
CA ASP A 79 8.08 16.80 -11.52
C ASP A 79 9.24 16.34 -10.66
N ILE A 80 9.03 15.34 -9.82
CA ILE A 80 10.06 14.77 -8.94
C ILE A 80 10.72 13.52 -9.53
N GLY A 81 10.39 13.17 -10.77
CA GLY A 81 11.02 12.10 -11.52
C GLY A 81 10.69 10.70 -11.00
N LEU A 82 11.73 9.86 -10.93
CA LEU A 82 11.65 8.54 -10.29
C LEU A 82 11.53 8.71 -8.79
N ALA A 83 10.38 8.37 -8.24
CA ALA A 83 10.08 8.54 -6.83
C ALA A 83 9.18 7.42 -6.32
N THR A 84 9.24 7.15 -5.03
CA THR A 84 8.33 6.23 -4.37
C THR A 84 6.95 6.86 -4.18
N THR A 85 5.93 6.04 -3.94
CA THR A 85 4.60 6.54 -3.52
C THR A 85 4.73 7.44 -2.30
N PRO A 86 5.34 7.02 -1.16
CA PRO A 86 5.48 7.89 0.01
C PRO A 86 6.35 9.13 -0.24
N THR A 87 7.40 9.06 -1.08
CA THR A 87 8.17 10.27 -1.46
C THR A 87 7.27 11.30 -2.14
N THR A 88 6.37 10.85 -3.03
CA THR A 88 5.46 11.76 -3.74
C THR A 88 4.42 12.36 -2.79
N GLU A 89 3.88 11.58 -1.87
CA GLU A 89 2.95 12.04 -0.83
C GLU A 89 3.59 13.12 0.06
N LEU A 90 4.82 12.87 0.52
CA LEU A 90 5.59 13.86 1.30
C LEU A 90 5.95 15.09 0.47
N ALA A 91 6.27 14.94 -0.82
CA ALA A 91 6.59 16.06 -1.69
C ALA A 91 5.40 17.03 -1.85
N VAL A 92 4.17 16.53 -1.92
CA VAL A 92 2.96 17.38 -1.92
C VAL A 92 2.92 18.25 -0.67
N ARG A 93 3.08 17.65 0.51
CA ARG A 93 3.07 18.37 1.80
C ARG A 93 4.22 19.35 1.92
N MET A 94 5.45 18.93 1.62
CA MET A 94 6.67 19.75 1.75
C MET A 94 6.69 20.94 0.77
N SER A 95 6.01 20.82 -0.37
CA SER A 95 5.91 21.87 -1.39
C SER A 95 4.67 22.74 -1.23
N HIS A 96 3.79 22.44 -0.26
CA HIS A 96 2.48 23.07 -0.12
C HIS A 96 1.70 23.06 -1.45
N ALA A 97 1.77 21.96 -2.18
CA ALA A 97 1.11 21.80 -3.46
C ALA A 97 -0.40 21.58 -3.27
N ALA A 98 -1.20 21.95 -4.26
CA ALA A 98 -2.65 21.72 -4.27
C ALA A 98 -3.01 20.23 -4.31
N GLY A 99 -2.09 19.39 -4.81
CA GLY A 99 -2.26 17.96 -4.87
C GLY A 99 -1.11 17.28 -5.61
N GLY A 100 -1.29 16.01 -5.95
CA GLY A 100 -0.27 15.25 -6.67
C GLY A 100 -0.83 14.11 -7.49
N ILE A 101 -0.04 13.65 -8.46
CA ILE A 101 -0.32 12.45 -9.24
C ILE A 101 0.89 11.53 -9.18
N ILE A 102 0.65 10.27 -8.76
CA ILE A 102 1.68 9.23 -8.80
C ILE A 102 1.39 8.32 -9.98
N VAL A 103 2.35 8.20 -10.88
CA VAL A 103 2.28 7.32 -12.05
C VAL A 103 2.87 5.97 -11.68
N THR A 104 2.02 5.07 -11.19
CA THR A 104 2.39 3.72 -10.75
C THR A 104 1.16 2.82 -10.68
N ALA A 105 1.32 1.54 -10.99
CA ALA A 105 0.32 0.51 -10.73
C ALA A 105 0.74 -0.44 -9.58
N SER A 106 1.62 0.02 -8.67
CA SER A 106 2.13 -0.73 -7.51
C SER A 106 2.58 -2.15 -7.91
N HIS A 107 2.05 -3.17 -7.27
CA HIS A 107 2.38 -4.59 -7.50
C HIS A 107 1.75 -5.24 -8.75
N ASN A 108 1.01 -4.49 -9.57
CA ASN A 108 0.51 -5.04 -10.84
C ASN A 108 1.67 -5.37 -11.80
N PRO A 109 1.51 -6.36 -12.70
CA PRO A 109 2.54 -6.73 -13.67
C PRO A 109 2.98 -5.56 -14.57
N ARG A 110 4.14 -5.68 -15.23
CA ARG A 110 4.83 -4.59 -15.94
C ARG A 110 4.04 -3.91 -17.04
N GLN A 111 3.06 -4.59 -17.65
CA GLN A 111 2.18 -4.02 -18.69
C GLN A 111 1.11 -3.07 -18.15
N TRP A 112 0.93 -3.00 -16.85
CA TRP A 112 -0.01 -2.09 -16.19
C TRP A 112 0.64 -0.75 -15.86
N ASN A 113 -0.16 0.30 -15.85
CA ASN A 113 0.16 1.57 -15.19
C ASN A 113 -1.11 2.19 -14.61
N ALA A 114 -0.97 3.25 -13.82
CA ALA A 114 -2.11 3.94 -13.24
C ALA A 114 -1.78 5.40 -12.92
N LEU A 115 -2.85 6.18 -12.70
CA LEU A 115 -2.82 7.49 -12.08
C LEU A 115 -3.39 7.34 -10.66
N LYS A 116 -2.56 7.45 -9.64
CA LYS A 116 -2.97 7.57 -8.25
C LYS A 116 -3.07 9.07 -7.90
N LEU A 117 -4.21 9.51 -7.39
CA LEU A 117 -4.54 10.92 -7.21
C LEU A 117 -4.46 11.31 -5.74
N LEU A 118 -3.73 12.39 -5.44
CA LEU A 118 -3.51 12.89 -4.09
C LEU A 118 -4.21 14.25 -3.88
N ASN A 119 -4.67 14.47 -2.65
CA ASN A 119 -5.12 15.78 -2.18
C ASN A 119 -3.94 16.65 -1.72
N HIS A 120 -4.21 17.85 -1.22
CA HIS A 120 -3.20 18.81 -0.73
C HIS A 120 -2.44 18.34 0.53
N GLU A 121 -2.96 17.36 1.25
CA GLU A 121 -2.27 16.72 2.38
C GLU A 121 -1.32 15.61 1.96
N GLY A 122 -1.23 15.31 0.65
CA GLY A 122 -0.44 14.21 0.12
C GLY A 122 -1.08 12.85 0.36
N GLU A 123 -2.39 12.79 0.58
CA GLU A 123 -3.15 11.57 0.83
C GLU A 123 -4.00 11.21 -0.39
N PHE A 124 -4.30 9.93 -0.58
CA PHE A 124 -5.23 9.51 -1.62
C PHE A 124 -6.59 10.15 -1.44
N LEU A 125 -7.25 10.45 -2.57
CA LEU A 125 -8.59 10.99 -2.57
C LEU A 125 -9.56 10.07 -1.83
N THR A 126 -10.49 10.67 -1.10
CA THR A 126 -11.58 9.93 -0.45
C THR A 126 -12.54 9.34 -1.49
N LYS A 127 -13.46 8.49 -1.04
CA LYS A 127 -14.49 7.92 -1.92
C LYS A 127 -15.33 8.99 -2.59
N ASP A 128 -15.70 10.02 -1.86
CA ASP A 128 -16.55 11.09 -2.38
C ASP A 128 -15.77 11.96 -3.38
N ASP A 129 -14.50 12.27 -3.09
CA ASP A 129 -13.62 13.02 -4.00
C ASP A 129 -13.38 12.25 -5.30
N GLY A 130 -13.06 10.94 -5.20
CA GLY A 130 -12.89 10.08 -6.36
C GLY A 130 -14.14 10.03 -7.24
N ASN A 131 -15.33 9.89 -6.64
CA ASN A 131 -16.60 9.93 -7.37
C ASN A 131 -16.84 11.29 -8.04
N ALA A 132 -16.45 12.40 -7.40
CA ALA A 132 -16.54 13.73 -8.01
C ALA A 132 -15.63 13.86 -9.25
N VAL A 133 -14.38 13.38 -9.17
CA VAL A 133 -13.46 13.33 -10.31
C VAL A 133 -14.05 12.49 -11.46
N LEU A 134 -14.62 11.32 -11.16
CA LEU A 134 -15.23 10.45 -12.17
C LEU A 134 -16.43 11.12 -12.85
N ALA A 135 -17.29 11.78 -12.07
CA ALA A 135 -18.43 12.51 -12.62
C ALA A 135 -18.00 13.69 -13.53
N MET A 136 -16.88 14.36 -13.22
CA MET A 136 -16.29 15.37 -14.08
C MET A 136 -15.73 14.76 -15.37
N ALA A 137 -15.06 13.59 -15.27
CA ALA A 137 -14.54 12.88 -16.42
C ALA A 137 -15.65 12.40 -17.37
N GLU A 138 -16.80 11.96 -16.84
CA GLU A 138 -17.94 11.54 -17.67
C GLU A 138 -18.58 12.69 -18.42
N LYS A 139 -18.67 13.88 -17.82
CA LYS A 139 -19.26 15.07 -18.45
C LYS A 139 -18.40 15.67 -19.56
N GLU A 140 -17.08 15.50 -19.47
CA GLU A 140 -16.08 16.09 -20.39
C GLU A 140 -16.27 17.61 -20.63
N ASP A 141 -16.87 18.31 -19.65
CA ASP A 141 -17.02 19.76 -19.65
C ASP A 141 -15.71 20.38 -19.14
N PHE A 142 -14.75 20.54 -20.05
CA PHE A 142 -13.39 20.95 -19.75
C PHE A 142 -13.05 22.29 -20.38
N ASP A 143 -12.50 23.21 -19.58
CA ASP A 143 -11.93 24.47 -20.01
C ASP A 143 -10.42 24.45 -19.78
N TYR A 144 -9.63 24.69 -20.82
CA TYR A 144 -8.19 24.79 -20.75
C TYR A 144 -7.75 26.26 -20.64
N ALA A 145 -6.57 26.49 -20.09
CA ALA A 145 -5.98 27.80 -19.98
C ALA A 145 -5.64 28.40 -21.35
N ASP A 146 -5.83 29.70 -21.52
CA ASP A 146 -5.30 30.42 -22.67
C ASP A 146 -3.78 30.60 -22.59
N VAL A 147 -3.15 31.16 -23.63
CA VAL A 147 -1.70 31.29 -23.74
C VAL A 147 -1.06 32.10 -22.62
N ASP A 148 -1.79 33.01 -22.01
CA ASP A 148 -1.28 33.88 -20.95
C ASP A 148 -1.42 33.25 -19.55
N HIS A 149 -2.17 32.11 -19.44
CA HIS A 149 -2.51 31.45 -18.20
C HIS A 149 -2.07 29.95 -18.14
N ILE A 150 -1.34 29.48 -19.15
CA ILE A 150 -0.75 28.13 -19.09
C ILE A 150 0.24 28.06 -17.93
N GLY A 151 0.31 26.86 -17.27
CA GLY A 151 1.24 26.62 -16.17
C GLY A 151 2.69 26.47 -16.61
N THR A 152 3.56 26.31 -15.63
CA THR A 152 4.99 26.10 -15.84
C THR A 152 5.41 24.66 -15.51
N TYR A 153 6.63 24.28 -15.91
CA TYR A 153 7.22 22.99 -15.59
C TYR A 153 8.58 23.19 -14.91
N ARG A 154 8.78 22.49 -13.79
CA ARG A 154 10.09 22.38 -13.14
C ARG A 154 10.33 20.97 -12.65
N GLN A 155 11.58 20.56 -12.63
CA GLN A 155 12.02 19.29 -12.08
C GLN A 155 12.82 19.52 -10.81
N ASP A 156 12.66 18.61 -9.82
CA ASP A 156 13.42 18.63 -8.56
C ASP A 156 13.66 17.19 -8.08
N ASP A 157 14.90 16.73 -8.21
CA ASP A 157 15.31 15.37 -7.87
C ASP A 157 15.71 15.21 -6.37
N SER A 158 15.53 16.26 -5.55
CA SER A 158 15.97 16.26 -4.15
C SER A 158 15.00 15.58 -3.17
N PHE A 159 13.82 15.16 -3.62
CA PHE A 159 12.79 14.67 -2.71
C PHE A 159 13.08 13.30 -2.10
N ASP A 160 13.87 12.44 -2.75
CA ASP A 160 14.37 11.21 -2.12
C ASP A 160 15.19 11.54 -0.86
N ASP A 161 16.12 12.49 -0.97
CA ASP A 161 16.97 12.86 0.16
C ASP A 161 16.17 13.52 1.28
N ARG A 162 15.18 14.37 0.93
CA ARG A 162 14.27 14.99 1.92
C ARG A 162 13.39 13.95 2.62
N HIS A 163 12.89 12.95 1.89
CA HIS A 163 12.14 11.85 2.49
C HIS A 163 13.03 11.06 3.45
N ILE A 164 14.23 10.66 3.03
CA ILE A 164 15.20 9.97 3.88
C ILE A 164 15.48 10.78 5.16
N GLU A 165 15.73 12.08 5.03
CA GLU A 165 15.97 12.96 6.19
C GLU A 165 14.76 13.00 7.13
N ALA A 166 13.55 13.10 6.59
CA ALA A 166 12.33 13.08 7.39
C ALA A 166 12.18 11.77 8.19
N VAL A 167 12.45 10.62 7.56
CA VAL A 167 12.39 9.31 8.24
C VAL A 167 13.46 9.21 9.33
N LEU A 168 14.70 9.62 9.04
CA LEU A 168 15.79 9.57 10.01
C LEU A 168 15.61 10.54 11.21
N ALA A 169 14.76 11.55 11.05
CA ALA A 169 14.43 12.51 12.10
C ALA A 169 13.28 12.07 13.02
N LEU A 170 12.61 10.94 12.74
CA LEU A 170 11.55 10.41 13.59
C LEU A 170 12.10 9.97 14.94
N ASP A 171 11.45 10.35 16.02
CA ASP A 171 11.91 10.12 17.40
C ASP A 171 12.19 8.66 17.75
N LEU A 172 11.45 7.73 17.14
CA LEU A 172 11.61 6.28 17.37
C LEU A 172 12.61 5.60 16.42
N VAL A 173 13.22 6.33 15.51
CA VAL A 173 14.28 5.82 14.63
C VAL A 173 15.64 5.97 15.32
N ASP A 174 16.14 4.87 15.88
CA ASP A 174 17.41 4.84 16.60
C ASP A 174 18.59 4.54 15.66
N THR A 175 19.01 5.57 14.94
CA THR A 175 20.12 5.47 13.97
C THR A 175 21.45 5.08 14.62
N GLU A 176 21.66 5.44 15.91
CA GLU A 176 22.88 5.08 16.66
C GLU A 176 22.89 3.58 16.98
N ALA A 177 21.79 3.04 17.51
CA ALA A 177 21.66 1.61 17.77
C ALA A 177 21.79 0.77 16.50
N ILE A 178 21.18 1.20 15.38
CA ILE A 178 21.29 0.53 14.08
C ILE A 178 22.76 0.47 13.63
N ARG A 179 23.48 1.60 13.64
CA ARG A 179 24.90 1.67 13.27
C ARG A 179 25.77 0.80 14.16
N LYS A 180 25.54 0.83 15.46
CA LYS A 180 26.28 0.02 16.44
C LYS A 180 26.04 -1.48 16.23
N ARG A 181 24.83 -1.87 15.83
CA ARG A 181 24.50 -3.27 15.54
C ARG A 181 25.22 -3.78 14.29
N GLY A 182 25.48 -2.91 13.29
CA GLY A 182 26.24 -3.24 12.10
C GLY A 182 25.55 -4.24 11.19
N PHE A 183 24.28 -4.05 10.92
CA PHE A 183 23.47 -4.93 10.07
C PHE A 183 24.07 -5.11 8.68
N ARG A 184 23.92 -6.32 8.15
CA ARG A 184 24.16 -6.68 6.75
C ARG A 184 22.90 -7.28 6.16
N VAL A 185 22.37 -6.67 5.11
CA VAL A 185 21.08 -7.04 4.53
C VAL A 185 21.19 -7.38 3.05
N VAL A 186 20.26 -8.17 2.55
CA VAL A 186 20.00 -8.28 1.11
C VAL A 186 18.74 -7.51 0.80
N VAL A 187 18.74 -6.74 -0.28
CA VAL A 187 17.57 -5.98 -0.74
C VAL A 187 17.11 -6.50 -2.08
N ASP A 188 15.84 -6.78 -2.25
CA ASP A 188 15.22 -6.97 -3.57
C ASP A 188 14.38 -5.73 -3.91
N ALA A 189 14.83 -4.97 -4.92
CA ALA A 189 14.22 -3.72 -5.37
C ALA A 189 13.38 -3.89 -6.65
N ILE A 190 13.17 -5.12 -7.11
CA ILE A 190 12.27 -5.47 -8.24
C ILE A 190 12.50 -4.69 -9.53
N ASN A 191 13.72 -4.21 -9.77
CA ASN A 191 14.07 -3.33 -10.89
C ASN A 191 13.18 -2.07 -10.97
N SER A 192 12.90 -1.47 -9.81
CA SER A 192 12.12 -0.24 -9.71
C SER A 192 12.78 0.79 -8.78
N VAL A 193 12.01 1.79 -8.33
CA VAL A 193 12.53 2.94 -7.58
C VAL A 193 13.16 2.58 -6.23
N GLY A 194 12.86 1.40 -5.68
CA GLY A 194 13.59 0.87 -4.54
C GLY A 194 15.10 0.77 -4.76
N GLY A 195 15.54 0.48 -6.02
CA GLY A 195 16.95 0.47 -6.40
C GLY A 195 17.63 1.84 -6.39
N VAL A 196 16.85 2.92 -6.40
CA VAL A 196 17.36 4.31 -6.33
C VAL A 196 17.44 4.79 -4.89
N ILE A 197 16.36 4.64 -4.12
CA ILE A 197 16.24 5.25 -2.79
C ILE A 197 16.87 4.40 -1.68
N LEU A 198 16.73 3.05 -1.72
CA LEU A 198 17.20 2.19 -0.63
C LEU A 198 18.73 2.20 -0.44
N PRO A 199 19.57 2.22 -1.50
CA PRO A 199 21.02 2.41 -1.30
C PRO A 199 21.34 3.67 -0.51
N LYS A 200 20.79 4.81 -0.91
CA LYS A 200 20.99 6.11 -0.21
C LYS A 200 20.53 6.02 1.25
N PHE A 201 19.37 5.39 1.48
CA PHE A 201 18.79 5.26 2.81
C PHE A 201 19.62 4.36 3.73
N LEU A 202 20.05 3.18 3.24
CA LEU A 202 20.85 2.23 4.01
C LEU A 202 22.26 2.77 4.30
N ASP A 203 22.87 3.50 3.37
CA ASP A 203 24.13 4.22 3.60
C ASP A 203 23.99 5.23 4.75
N ARG A 204 22.90 6.00 4.79
CA ARG A 204 22.64 6.96 5.87
C ARG A 204 22.40 6.28 7.21
N LEU A 205 21.81 5.09 7.22
CA LEU A 205 21.64 4.24 8.41
C LEU A 205 22.95 3.54 8.85
N GLY A 206 23.96 3.49 7.98
CA GLY A 206 25.19 2.73 8.24
C GLY A 206 25.00 1.21 8.17
N VAL A 207 24.05 0.74 7.35
CA VAL A 207 23.72 -0.67 7.12
C VAL A 207 24.47 -1.16 5.88
N GLY A 208 25.20 -2.28 6.00
CA GLY A 208 25.82 -2.95 4.86
C GLY A 208 24.77 -3.72 4.04
N TYR A 209 24.83 -3.62 2.71
CA TYR A 209 23.80 -4.24 1.87
C TYR A 209 24.33 -4.87 0.59
N THR A 210 23.58 -5.83 0.07
CA THR A 210 23.64 -6.35 -1.30
C THR A 210 22.31 -6.08 -1.96
N ILE A 211 22.31 -5.49 -3.17
CA ILE A 211 21.08 -5.22 -3.92
C ILE A 211 20.88 -6.26 -5.02
N LEU A 212 19.74 -6.91 -5.01
CA LEU A 212 19.22 -7.72 -6.11
C LEU A 212 18.20 -6.86 -6.88
N ASN A 213 18.17 -7.04 -8.21
CA ASN A 213 17.17 -6.36 -9.05
C ASN A 213 17.11 -4.83 -8.80
N GLY A 214 18.28 -4.19 -8.75
CA GLY A 214 18.45 -2.79 -8.37
C GLY A 214 18.39 -1.79 -9.52
N GLU A 215 18.27 -2.24 -10.79
CA GLU A 215 18.21 -1.34 -11.94
C GLU A 215 16.77 -0.79 -12.10
N ALA A 216 16.61 0.54 -11.94
CA ALA A 216 15.28 1.18 -12.06
C ALA A 216 14.84 1.29 -13.55
N ASN A 217 14.75 0.17 -14.24
CA ASN A 217 14.42 0.06 -15.68
C ASN A 217 12.98 -0.43 -15.94
N GLY A 218 12.25 -0.85 -14.89
CA GLY A 218 10.86 -1.32 -14.97
C GLY A 218 10.68 -2.70 -15.61
N ASP A 219 11.75 -3.41 -15.94
CA ASP A 219 11.71 -4.82 -16.34
C ASP A 219 11.76 -5.69 -15.08
N PHE A 220 10.61 -5.89 -14.46
CA PHE A 220 10.48 -6.58 -13.18
C PHE A 220 11.02 -8.00 -13.27
N ALA A 221 11.98 -8.32 -12.42
CA ALA A 221 12.68 -9.61 -12.45
C ALA A 221 11.79 -10.80 -12.08
N HIS A 222 10.72 -10.57 -11.32
CA HIS A 222 9.72 -11.56 -10.95
C HIS A 222 8.35 -10.88 -10.81
N ASN A 223 7.31 -11.60 -10.41
CA ASN A 223 6.03 -10.98 -10.07
C ASN A 223 6.23 -9.96 -8.94
N PRO A 224 5.83 -8.70 -9.12
CA PRO A 224 6.18 -7.62 -8.19
C PRO A 224 5.43 -7.64 -6.85
N GLU A 225 4.49 -8.55 -6.66
CA GLU A 225 3.84 -8.71 -5.37
C GLU A 225 4.78 -9.44 -4.39
N PRO A 226 5.11 -8.86 -3.20
CA PRO A 226 6.10 -9.42 -2.27
C PRO A 226 5.54 -10.59 -1.46
N LEU A 227 5.19 -11.67 -2.13
CA LEU A 227 4.73 -12.94 -1.57
C LEU A 227 5.80 -14.02 -1.68
N GLU A 228 5.85 -14.93 -0.72
CA GLU A 228 6.85 -16.01 -0.64
C GLU A 228 7.10 -16.74 -1.97
N LYS A 229 6.04 -17.09 -2.69
CA LYS A 229 6.11 -17.77 -4.00
C LYS A 229 6.90 -17.01 -5.07
N ASN A 230 7.09 -15.70 -4.92
CA ASN A 230 7.78 -14.83 -5.87
C ASN A 230 9.22 -14.51 -5.43
N LEU A 231 9.62 -14.85 -4.21
CA LEU A 231 10.83 -14.34 -3.54
C LEU A 231 11.95 -15.39 -3.41
N GLY A 232 11.88 -16.50 -4.16
CA GLY A 232 12.87 -17.57 -4.08
C GLY A 232 14.34 -17.12 -4.29
N GLY A 233 14.56 -16.07 -5.09
CA GLY A 233 15.90 -15.52 -5.33
C GLY A 233 16.53 -14.92 -4.08
N ILE A 234 15.85 -13.96 -3.44
CA ILE A 234 16.35 -13.31 -2.21
C ILE A 234 16.38 -14.30 -1.03
N MET A 235 15.39 -15.19 -0.90
CA MET A 235 15.39 -16.24 0.12
C MET A 235 16.61 -17.13 0.02
N GLY A 236 16.99 -17.54 -1.20
CA GLY A 236 18.20 -18.31 -1.47
C GLY A 236 19.49 -17.55 -1.16
N GLU A 237 19.57 -16.28 -1.51
CA GLU A 237 20.74 -15.43 -1.22
C GLU A 237 20.94 -15.23 0.28
N VAL A 238 19.86 -14.93 1.03
CA VAL A 238 19.94 -14.82 2.51
C VAL A 238 20.33 -16.14 3.14
N ALA A 239 19.74 -17.27 2.70
CA ALA A 239 20.05 -18.61 3.18
C ALA A 239 21.51 -19.05 2.92
N ALA A 240 22.15 -18.51 1.88
CA ALA A 240 23.57 -18.75 1.61
C ALA A 240 24.48 -18.19 2.73
N GLY A 241 23.97 -17.29 3.56
CA GLY A 241 24.55 -16.86 4.82
C GLY A 241 25.34 -15.56 4.75
N GLY A 242 25.59 -15.02 5.92
CA GLY A 242 26.35 -13.77 6.10
C GLY A 242 25.50 -12.51 6.12
N TYR A 243 24.17 -12.65 6.18
CA TYR A 243 23.21 -11.56 6.29
C TYR A 243 22.34 -11.71 7.54
N ASP A 244 21.94 -10.58 8.11
CA ASP A 244 21.03 -10.53 9.26
C ASP A 244 19.56 -10.66 8.84
N LEU A 245 19.22 -10.18 7.64
CA LEU A 245 17.88 -10.30 7.05
C LEU A 245 17.86 -9.90 5.56
N GLY A 246 16.76 -10.23 4.89
CA GLY A 246 16.40 -9.70 3.58
C GLY A 246 15.30 -8.65 3.69
N ILE A 247 15.34 -7.65 2.82
CA ILE A 247 14.37 -6.56 2.69
C ILE A 247 13.79 -6.64 1.28
N VAL A 248 12.47 -6.70 1.15
CA VAL A 248 11.77 -6.76 -0.13
C VAL A 248 10.77 -5.62 -0.20
N VAL A 249 10.81 -4.86 -1.29
CA VAL A 249 9.83 -3.81 -1.56
C VAL A 249 9.11 -4.07 -2.89
N ASP A 250 7.91 -3.50 -3.04
CA ASP A 250 7.21 -3.49 -4.31
C ASP A 250 7.66 -2.29 -5.20
N PRO A 251 7.20 -2.20 -6.46
CA PRO A 251 7.71 -1.21 -7.41
C PRO A 251 7.66 0.25 -6.98
N ASP A 252 6.73 0.64 -6.15
CA ASP A 252 6.57 2.02 -5.66
C ASP A 252 6.85 2.19 -4.16
N VAL A 253 7.42 1.12 -3.52
CA VAL A 253 8.02 1.15 -2.17
C VAL A 253 6.99 1.54 -1.08
N ASP A 254 5.73 1.21 -1.29
CA ASP A 254 4.68 1.37 -0.29
C ASP A 254 4.42 0.07 0.51
N ARG A 255 4.96 -1.09 0.03
CA ARG A 255 4.90 -2.39 0.71
C ARG A 255 6.27 -2.91 1.06
N LEU A 256 6.35 -3.62 2.18
CA LEU A 256 7.57 -4.11 2.78
C LEU A 256 7.39 -5.54 3.30
N ALA A 257 8.27 -6.43 2.89
CA ALA A 257 8.37 -7.75 3.47
C ALA A 257 9.81 -8.05 3.89
N PHE A 258 9.99 -8.92 4.88
CA PHE A 258 11.29 -9.32 5.37
C PHE A 258 11.55 -10.81 5.15
N ILE A 259 12.81 -11.16 4.95
CA ILE A 259 13.33 -12.53 4.96
C ILE A 259 14.18 -12.68 6.22
N GLN A 260 13.95 -13.75 6.97
CA GLN A 260 14.72 -14.07 8.17
C GLN A 260 16.16 -14.51 7.80
N GLU A 261 17.07 -14.41 8.73
CA GLU A 261 18.48 -14.80 8.54
C GLU A 261 18.70 -16.27 8.10
N ASP A 262 17.68 -17.13 8.30
CA ASP A 262 17.69 -18.53 7.84
C ASP A 262 17.09 -18.71 6.44
N GLY A 263 16.79 -17.61 5.75
CA GLY A 263 16.23 -17.60 4.39
C GLY A 263 14.72 -17.82 4.32
N LYS A 264 14.02 -17.94 5.44
CA LYS A 264 12.57 -18.09 5.46
C LYS A 264 11.86 -16.75 5.42
N MET A 265 10.65 -16.76 4.85
CA MET A 265 9.78 -15.59 4.89
C MET A 265 9.45 -15.20 6.34
N TYR A 266 9.56 -13.92 6.68
CA TYR A 266 9.09 -13.37 7.95
C TYR A 266 7.56 -13.35 8.03
N GLY A 267 6.94 -13.18 6.86
CA GLY A 267 5.50 -13.01 6.63
C GLY A 267 5.15 -11.52 6.47
N GLU A 268 4.56 -11.16 5.34
CA GLU A 268 4.20 -9.78 5.01
C GLU A 268 3.25 -9.16 6.05
N GLU A 269 2.34 -9.96 6.60
CA GLU A 269 1.42 -9.56 7.68
C GLU A 269 2.17 -9.11 8.94
N TYR A 270 3.32 -9.72 9.24
CA TYR A 270 4.09 -9.48 10.47
C TYR A 270 5.01 -8.26 10.39
N THR A 271 5.17 -7.67 9.23
CA THR A 271 5.86 -6.36 9.09
C THR A 271 5.17 -5.32 9.97
N LEU A 272 3.85 -5.14 9.77
CA LEU A 272 3.06 -4.20 10.57
C LEU A 272 3.02 -4.60 12.05
N VAL A 273 2.85 -5.89 12.34
CA VAL A 273 2.78 -6.40 13.73
C VAL A 273 4.04 -6.05 14.51
N SER A 274 5.21 -6.25 13.90
CA SER A 274 6.51 -5.99 14.56
C SER A 274 6.78 -4.52 14.77
N VAL A 275 6.45 -3.70 13.78
CA VAL A 275 6.60 -2.24 13.89
C VAL A 275 5.63 -1.69 14.93
N ALA A 276 4.40 -2.18 14.96
CA ALA A 276 3.41 -1.80 15.97
C ALA A 276 3.84 -2.20 17.40
N ASP A 277 4.38 -3.41 17.59
CA ASP A 277 4.93 -3.84 18.88
C ASP A 277 6.02 -2.89 19.38
N TYR A 278 6.95 -2.52 18.49
CA TYR A 278 8.02 -1.57 18.82
C TYR A 278 7.49 -0.19 19.18
N ILE A 279 6.54 0.35 18.39
CA ILE A 279 5.94 1.65 18.71
C ILE A 279 5.20 1.60 20.04
N LEU A 280 4.43 0.54 20.30
CA LEU A 280 3.64 0.38 21.52
C LEU A 280 4.51 0.12 22.78
N ASP A 281 5.77 -0.31 22.64
CA ASP A 281 6.75 -0.32 23.71
C ASP A 281 7.06 1.10 24.21
N HIS A 282 7.00 2.11 23.34
CA HIS A 282 7.37 3.50 23.60
C HIS A 282 6.18 4.44 23.79
N VAL A 283 5.14 4.29 22.93
CA VAL A 283 3.97 5.17 22.90
C VAL A 283 2.70 4.32 22.96
N LYS A 284 1.89 4.52 24.00
CA LYS A 284 0.60 3.82 24.13
C LYS A 284 -0.47 4.54 23.30
N GLY A 285 -1.23 3.77 22.52
CA GLY A 285 -2.29 4.31 21.69
C GLY A 285 -3.02 3.24 20.89
N ALA A 286 -4.03 3.64 20.14
CA ALA A 286 -4.78 2.73 19.29
C ALA A 286 -3.95 2.26 18.09
N THR A 287 -4.26 1.06 17.61
CA THR A 287 -3.77 0.56 16.31
C THR A 287 -4.92 0.27 15.36
N VAL A 288 -4.63 0.36 14.06
CA VAL A 288 -5.64 0.11 13.01
C VAL A 288 -5.07 -0.79 11.93
N SER A 289 -5.84 -1.81 11.50
CA SER A 289 -5.61 -2.47 10.21
C SER A 289 -6.92 -2.76 9.49
N ASN A 290 -6.83 -3.18 8.22
CA ASN A 290 -8.03 -3.57 7.51
C ASN A 290 -8.56 -4.94 7.96
N LEU A 291 -9.82 -5.23 7.67
CA LEU A 291 -10.52 -6.48 8.06
C LEU A 291 -9.86 -7.76 7.57
N SER A 292 -9.09 -7.71 6.46
CA SER A 292 -8.41 -8.88 5.87
C SER A 292 -7.00 -9.10 6.41
N SER A 293 -6.52 -8.28 7.36
CA SER A 293 -5.20 -8.42 7.99
C SER A 293 -5.22 -9.42 9.15
N THR A 294 -4.03 -9.92 9.50
CA THR A 294 -3.88 -10.89 10.59
C THR A 294 -4.38 -10.35 11.94
N ARG A 295 -5.01 -11.21 12.72
CA ARG A 295 -5.38 -10.90 14.10
C ARG A 295 -4.19 -10.71 15.04
N ALA A 296 -2.97 -11.09 14.61
CA ALA A 296 -1.76 -10.91 15.43
C ALA A 296 -1.55 -9.44 15.82
N LEU A 297 -1.95 -8.47 15.00
CA LEU A 297 -1.89 -7.05 15.38
C LEU A 297 -2.82 -6.74 16.57
N ARG A 298 -4.05 -7.26 16.54
CA ARG A 298 -4.99 -7.12 17.66
C ARG A 298 -4.40 -7.71 18.95
N ASP A 299 -3.90 -8.95 18.86
CA ASP A 299 -3.36 -9.65 20.03
C ASP A 299 -2.15 -8.91 20.64
N VAL A 300 -1.26 -8.36 19.79
CA VAL A 300 -0.14 -7.53 20.21
C VAL A 300 -0.64 -6.22 20.84
N THR A 301 -1.59 -5.57 20.24
CA THR A 301 -2.15 -4.31 20.75
C THR A 301 -2.79 -4.50 22.13
N GLU A 302 -3.58 -5.56 22.29
CA GLU A 302 -4.21 -5.92 23.58
C GLU A 302 -3.18 -6.30 24.65
N ARG A 303 -2.09 -6.99 24.26
CA ARG A 303 -0.95 -7.31 25.14
C ARG A 303 -0.31 -6.04 25.72
N HIS A 304 -0.29 -4.95 24.95
CA HIS A 304 0.17 -3.63 25.41
C HIS A 304 -0.88 -2.84 26.21
N GLY A 305 -2.07 -3.40 26.43
CA GLY A 305 -3.19 -2.73 27.10
C GLY A 305 -3.83 -1.60 26.27
N CYS A 306 -3.68 -1.66 24.95
CA CYS A 306 -4.18 -0.69 24.01
C CYS A 306 -5.39 -1.22 23.22
N GLN A 307 -6.07 -0.34 22.46
CA GLN A 307 -7.24 -0.69 21.67
C GLN A 307 -6.89 -0.90 20.19
N TYR A 308 -7.37 -1.98 19.62
CA TYR A 308 -7.30 -2.27 18.20
C TYR A 308 -8.63 -1.92 17.51
N PHE A 309 -8.53 -1.34 16.32
CA PHE A 309 -9.68 -1.08 15.47
C PHE A 309 -9.48 -1.65 14.06
N ALA A 310 -10.56 -2.14 13.47
CA ALA A 310 -10.56 -2.61 12.09
C ALA A 310 -11.23 -1.59 11.16
N SER A 311 -10.75 -1.48 9.92
CA SER A 311 -11.35 -0.69 8.85
C SER A 311 -11.80 -1.58 7.69
N ALA A 312 -12.58 -1.04 6.77
CA ALA A 312 -12.72 -1.60 5.43
C ALA A 312 -11.35 -1.75 4.74
N VAL A 313 -11.25 -2.65 3.76
CA VAL A 313 -10.02 -2.88 3.00
C VAL A 313 -9.71 -1.67 2.10
N GLY A 314 -8.44 -1.29 2.05
CA GLY A 314 -7.91 -0.18 1.27
C GLY A 314 -7.33 0.93 2.16
N GLU A 315 -6.21 1.46 1.74
CA GLU A 315 -5.41 2.43 2.49
C GLU A 315 -6.21 3.64 2.98
N VAL A 316 -7.05 4.23 2.11
CA VAL A 316 -7.91 5.38 2.48
C VAL A 316 -8.83 5.05 3.65
N ASN A 317 -9.37 3.84 3.71
CA ASN A 317 -10.23 3.41 4.81
C ASN A 317 -9.43 3.23 6.11
N VAL A 318 -8.19 2.72 5.99
CA VAL A 318 -7.29 2.59 7.14
C VAL A 318 -6.91 3.97 7.68
N THR A 319 -6.45 4.88 6.83
CA THR A 319 -6.03 6.24 7.25
C THR A 319 -7.19 7.05 7.83
N THR A 320 -8.37 6.96 7.23
CA THR A 320 -9.60 7.57 7.78
C THR A 320 -9.89 7.05 9.18
N LYS A 321 -9.83 5.72 9.38
CA LYS A 321 -10.07 5.12 10.70
C LYS A 321 -8.98 5.50 11.70
N MET A 322 -7.73 5.57 11.26
CA MET A 322 -6.61 6.01 12.11
C MET A 322 -6.83 7.44 12.62
N LYS A 323 -7.23 8.36 11.75
CA LYS A 323 -7.55 9.75 12.14
C LYS A 323 -8.73 9.82 13.11
N GLU A 324 -9.79 9.03 12.86
CA GLU A 324 -11.00 8.97 13.70
C GLU A 324 -10.67 8.55 15.13
N VAL A 325 -9.78 7.56 15.32
CA VAL A 325 -9.50 6.99 16.64
C VAL A 325 -8.19 7.52 17.26
N GLY A 326 -7.47 8.40 16.58
CA GLY A 326 -6.17 8.89 17.01
C GLY A 326 -5.13 7.77 17.12
N ALA A 327 -5.07 6.87 16.12
CA ALA A 327 -4.17 5.72 16.14
C ALA A 327 -2.71 6.14 16.03
N VAL A 328 -1.83 5.52 16.80
CA VAL A 328 -0.38 5.77 16.79
C VAL A 328 0.35 4.99 15.70
N ILE A 329 -0.28 3.94 15.17
CA ILE A 329 0.23 3.11 14.08
C ILE A 329 -0.93 2.40 13.39
N GLY A 330 -0.83 2.21 12.10
CA GLY A 330 -1.77 1.40 11.33
C GLY A 330 -1.14 0.86 10.06
N GLY A 331 -1.97 0.20 9.25
CA GLY A 331 -1.51 -0.33 7.97
C GLY A 331 -2.36 -1.46 7.45
N GLU A 332 -1.79 -2.20 6.52
CA GLU A 332 -2.43 -3.33 5.87
C GLU A 332 -1.55 -4.58 5.94
N GLY A 333 -2.18 -5.76 5.99
CA GLY A 333 -1.49 -7.05 6.04
C GLY A 333 -0.70 -7.43 4.78
N ASN A 334 -0.60 -6.52 3.82
CA ASN A 334 0.22 -6.66 2.62
C ASN A 334 1.65 -6.09 2.77
N GLY A 335 2.09 -5.81 3.99
CA GLY A 335 3.37 -5.18 4.31
C GLY A 335 3.34 -3.65 4.35
N GLY A 336 2.16 -3.03 4.22
CA GLY A 336 2.00 -1.57 4.28
C GLY A 336 1.98 -1.05 5.71
N VAL A 337 2.94 -0.22 6.09
CA VAL A 337 3.07 0.43 7.40
C VAL A 337 2.71 1.90 7.26
N ILE A 338 1.78 2.39 8.09
CA ILE A 338 1.36 3.80 8.15
C ILE A 338 1.69 4.34 9.54
N TYR A 339 2.63 5.27 9.61
CA TYR A 339 3.05 5.91 10.86
C TYR A 339 2.72 7.40 10.84
N PRO A 340 1.71 7.86 11.60
CA PRO A 340 1.20 9.24 11.54
C PRO A 340 2.22 10.34 11.84
N GLU A 341 3.25 10.04 12.65
CA GLU A 341 4.33 11.00 12.92
C GLU A 341 5.15 11.33 11.65
N SER A 342 5.14 10.44 10.65
CA SER A 342 5.67 10.71 9.32
C SER A 342 4.58 11.31 8.42
N HIS A 343 3.64 10.48 8.02
CA HIS A 343 2.48 10.87 7.20
C HIS A 343 1.41 9.78 7.21
N TYR A 344 0.22 10.09 6.67
CA TYR A 344 -0.89 9.13 6.52
C TYR A 344 -0.84 8.41 5.18
N GLY A 345 0.28 7.74 4.90
CA GLY A 345 0.51 6.88 3.73
C GLY A 345 1.37 5.68 4.12
N ARG A 346 1.29 4.60 3.33
CA ARG A 346 2.14 3.42 3.54
C ARG A 346 3.56 3.73 3.13
N ASP A 347 4.53 3.43 3.99
CA ASP A 347 5.93 3.81 3.80
C ASP A 347 6.88 2.69 4.22
N ALA A 348 7.56 2.10 3.22
CA ALA A 348 8.53 1.04 3.48
C ALA A 348 9.80 1.56 4.16
N LEU A 349 10.23 2.82 3.92
CA LEU A 349 11.42 3.38 4.58
C LEU A 349 11.18 3.53 6.09
N VAL A 350 10.01 4.03 6.46
CA VAL A 350 9.57 4.10 7.88
C VAL A 350 9.54 2.70 8.48
N GLY A 351 8.93 1.75 7.77
CA GLY A 351 8.87 0.34 8.20
C GLY A 351 10.26 -0.26 8.43
N ILE A 352 11.20 -0.07 7.51
CA ILE A 352 12.59 -0.55 7.62
C ILE A 352 13.29 0.08 8.82
N ALA A 353 13.22 1.42 8.96
CA ALA A 353 13.90 2.13 10.03
C ALA A 353 13.43 1.69 11.42
N LEU A 354 12.11 1.60 11.63
CA LEU A 354 11.52 1.19 12.90
C LEU A 354 11.78 -0.30 13.19
N PHE A 355 11.73 -1.17 12.18
CA PHE A 355 12.04 -2.58 12.34
C PHE A 355 13.51 -2.81 12.73
N LEU A 356 14.45 -2.15 12.05
CA LEU A 356 15.88 -2.22 12.40
C LEU A 356 16.17 -1.61 13.77
N SER A 357 15.50 -0.53 14.15
CA SER A 357 15.57 0.04 15.50
C SER A 357 15.12 -0.96 16.57
N SER A 358 14.00 -1.65 16.32
CA SER A 358 13.50 -2.71 17.20
C SER A 358 14.50 -3.84 17.37
N LEU A 359 15.05 -4.39 16.27
CA LEU A 359 16.05 -5.45 16.34
C LEU A 359 17.32 -5.01 17.08
N ALA A 360 17.79 -3.78 16.83
CA ALA A 360 18.99 -3.24 17.45
C ALA A 360 18.82 -3.07 18.96
N GLN A 361 17.71 -2.47 19.40
CA GLN A 361 17.44 -2.22 20.81
C GLN A 361 17.15 -3.52 21.59
N LYS A 362 16.36 -4.44 20.98
CA LYS A 362 16.05 -5.73 21.62
C LYS A 362 17.22 -6.72 21.60
N GLY A 363 18.21 -6.49 20.74
CA GLY A 363 19.37 -7.39 20.58
C GLY A 363 18.99 -8.76 19.97
N LEU A 364 17.85 -8.85 19.30
CA LEU A 364 17.31 -10.08 18.71
C LEU A 364 17.73 -10.21 17.24
N THR A 365 17.74 -11.44 16.75
CA THR A 365 17.74 -11.71 15.32
C THR A 365 16.32 -11.59 14.74
N CYS A 366 16.20 -11.56 13.42
CA CYS A 366 14.90 -11.45 12.75
C CYS A 366 13.98 -12.63 13.13
N SER A 367 14.49 -13.87 13.10
CA SER A 367 13.71 -15.06 13.48
C SER A 367 13.36 -15.12 14.96
N GLU A 368 14.23 -14.61 15.84
CA GLU A 368 13.94 -14.52 17.28
C GLU A 368 12.81 -13.53 17.55
N LEU A 369 12.84 -12.36 16.91
CA LEU A 369 11.75 -11.39 17.02
C LEU A 369 10.44 -12.00 16.51
N ARG A 370 10.45 -12.69 15.36
CA ARG A 370 9.24 -13.34 14.80
C ARG A 370 8.60 -14.32 15.77
N LYS A 371 9.39 -15.07 16.54
CA LYS A 371 8.92 -16.04 17.53
C LYS A 371 8.25 -15.43 18.76
N THR A 372 8.38 -14.12 18.98
CA THR A 372 7.72 -13.42 20.10
C THR A 372 6.24 -13.14 19.82
N PHE A 373 5.81 -13.26 18.56
CA PHE A 373 4.44 -13.03 18.13
C PHE A 373 3.66 -14.32 17.98
N PRO A 374 2.33 -14.30 18.21
CA PRO A 374 1.48 -15.43 17.88
C PRO A 374 1.56 -15.75 16.39
N THR A 375 1.48 -17.02 16.04
CA THR A 375 1.56 -17.46 14.64
C THR A 375 0.19 -17.81 14.13
N TYR A 376 -0.20 -17.16 13.03
CA TYR A 376 -1.42 -17.40 12.28
C TYR A 376 -1.09 -17.57 10.80
N TYR A 377 -1.99 -18.26 10.09
CA TYR A 377 -1.88 -18.51 8.65
C TYR A 377 -3.17 -18.07 7.96
N ILE A 378 -3.03 -17.33 6.85
CA ILE A 378 -4.15 -16.84 6.07
C ILE A 378 -4.24 -17.61 4.76
N ALA A 379 -5.36 -18.32 4.56
CA ALA A 379 -5.74 -18.90 3.28
C ALA A 379 -6.51 -17.84 2.45
N LYS A 380 -6.08 -17.64 1.18
CA LYS A 380 -6.67 -16.66 0.26
C LYS A 380 -7.38 -17.40 -0.87
N ASN A 381 -8.69 -17.61 -0.71
CA ASN A 381 -9.57 -18.28 -1.64
C ASN A 381 -10.46 -17.28 -2.39
N ARG A 382 -11.14 -17.77 -3.44
CA ARG A 382 -12.14 -16.99 -4.18
C ARG A 382 -13.26 -17.89 -4.68
N ILE A 383 -14.43 -17.30 -4.87
CA ILE A 383 -15.58 -17.90 -5.54
C ILE A 383 -15.77 -17.14 -6.85
N ASP A 384 -15.73 -17.84 -7.97
CA ASP A 384 -16.10 -17.29 -9.27
C ASP A 384 -17.62 -17.31 -9.39
N LEU A 385 -18.24 -16.17 -9.64
CA LEU A 385 -19.67 -15.97 -9.71
C LEU A 385 -20.09 -15.49 -11.10
N THR A 386 -21.38 -15.63 -11.42
CA THR A 386 -21.92 -15.03 -12.64
C THR A 386 -22.20 -13.54 -12.42
N PRO A 387 -22.16 -12.71 -13.49
CA PRO A 387 -22.47 -11.27 -13.37
C PRO A 387 -23.85 -10.98 -12.78
N ASP A 388 -24.81 -11.90 -12.94
CA ASP A 388 -26.18 -11.76 -12.46
C ASP A 388 -26.36 -12.19 -10.99
N THR A 389 -25.29 -12.67 -10.33
CA THR A 389 -25.35 -13.12 -8.93
C THR A 389 -25.49 -11.94 -7.98
N ASP A 390 -26.57 -11.91 -7.19
CA ASP A 390 -26.77 -10.91 -6.14
C ASP A 390 -25.87 -11.23 -4.93
N MET A 391 -24.64 -10.71 -4.97
CA MET A 391 -23.66 -10.91 -3.92
C MET A 391 -24.08 -10.27 -2.58
N ASP A 392 -24.81 -9.17 -2.60
CA ASP A 392 -25.25 -8.49 -1.38
C ASP A 392 -26.34 -9.30 -0.67
N ALA A 393 -27.25 -9.93 -1.40
CA ALA A 393 -28.22 -10.88 -0.85
C ALA A 393 -27.55 -12.12 -0.23
N ILE A 394 -26.50 -12.65 -0.87
CA ILE A 394 -25.73 -13.78 -0.33
C ILE A 394 -25.04 -13.40 0.98
N LEU A 395 -24.32 -12.25 1.00
CA LEU A 395 -23.66 -11.76 2.21
C LEU A 395 -24.65 -11.50 3.34
N GLY A 396 -25.86 -10.99 3.02
CA GLY A 396 -26.96 -10.84 3.98
C GLY A 396 -27.38 -12.15 4.63
N LYS A 397 -27.55 -13.22 3.82
CA LYS A 397 -27.89 -14.58 4.34
C LYS A 397 -26.77 -15.16 5.20
N VAL A 398 -25.50 -14.96 4.82
CA VAL A 398 -24.35 -15.38 5.64
C VAL A 398 -24.39 -14.66 7.00
N LYS A 399 -24.60 -13.34 7.00
CA LYS A 399 -24.72 -12.54 8.21
C LYS A 399 -25.85 -13.03 9.12
N GLU A 400 -27.04 -13.32 8.58
CA GLU A 400 -28.18 -13.85 9.33
C GLU A 400 -27.87 -15.25 9.93
N ARG A 401 -27.30 -16.15 9.12
CA ARG A 401 -27.00 -17.53 9.56
C ARG A 401 -26.01 -17.58 10.71
N PHE A 402 -24.94 -16.77 10.67
CA PHE A 402 -23.87 -16.78 11.67
C PHE A 402 -24.06 -15.73 12.78
N GLY A 403 -24.82 -14.69 12.55
CA GLY A 403 -25.03 -13.61 13.53
C GLY A 403 -25.84 -14.00 14.76
N SER A 404 -26.51 -15.18 14.74
CA SER A 404 -27.21 -15.75 15.87
C SER A 404 -26.37 -16.70 16.75
N MET A 405 -25.09 -16.92 16.38
CA MET A 405 -24.17 -17.80 17.13
C MET A 405 -23.49 -17.02 18.25
N ASP A 406 -23.55 -17.50 19.48
CA ASP A 406 -23.06 -16.81 20.69
C ASP A 406 -21.54 -16.54 20.69
N ASP A 407 -20.76 -17.32 19.94
CA ASP A 407 -19.30 -17.28 19.88
C ASP A 407 -18.76 -16.66 18.59
N VAL A 408 -19.62 -16.02 17.77
CA VAL A 408 -19.24 -15.39 16.51
C VAL A 408 -19.51 -13.88 16.56
N HIS A 409 -18.45 -13.08 16.41
CA HIS A 409 -18.61 -11.66 16.19
C HIS A 409 -18.68 -11.36 14.70
N VAL A 410 -19.75 -10.69 14.24
CA VAL A 410 -19.98 -10.37 12.83
C VAL A 410 -19.67 -8.90 12.59
N THR A 411 -18.79 -8.63 11.62
CA THR A 411 -18.48 -7.28 11.12
C THR A 411 -18.86 -7.17 9.65
N ASP A 412 -19.60 -6.13 9.26
CA ASP A 412 -20.15 -5.95 7.91
C ASP A 412 -19.83 -4.59 7.25
N ILE A 413 -18.74 -3.95 7.68
CA ILE A 413 -18.31 -2.66 7.10
C ILE A 413 -17.69 -2.79 5.70
N ASP A 414 -17.27 -4.02 5.31
CA ASP A 414 -16.78 -4.35 3.97
C ASP A 414 -17.02 -5.84 3.72
N GLY A 415 -18.14 -6.19 3.10
CA GLY A 415 -18.61 -7.57 3.01
C GLY A 415 -19.05 -8.12 4.36
N VAL A 416 -18.69 -9.34 4.69
CA VAL A 416 -19.00 -9.99 5.98
C VAL A 416 -17.76 -10.69 6.52
N LYS A 417 -17.30 -10.27 7.68
CA LYS A 417 -16.27 -10.97 8.46
C LYS A 417 -16.92 -11.66 9.65
N LEU A 418 -16.59 -12.92 9.82
CA LEU A 418 -16.98 -13.75 10.96
C LEU A 418 -15.74 -14.01 11.82
N ASP A 419 -15.67 -13.39 12.99
CA ASP A 419 -14.60 -13.59 13.97
C ASP A 419 -15.06 -14.62 15.00
N PHE A 420 -14.39 -15.77 15.02
CA PHE A 420 -14.50 -16.82 16.04
C PHE A 420 -13.42 -16.61 17.12
N PRO A 421 -13.48 -17.28 18.26
CA PRO A 421 -12.50 -17.11 19.34
C PRO A 421 -11.03 -17.25 18.92
N THR A 422 -10.72 -18.18 17.98
CA THR A 422 -9.34 -18.50 17.57
C THR A 422 -9.05 -18.34 16.08
N LYS A 423 -10.06 -18.05 15.27
CA LYS A 423 -9.97 -17.98 13.80
C LYS A 423 -10.96 -16.97 13.25
N TRP A 424 -10.80 -16.56 12.00
CA TRP A 424 -11.78 -15.70 11.33
C TRP A 424 -11.91 -16.07 9.83
N VAL A 425 -13.03 -15.69 9.23
CA VAL A 425 -13.21 -15.72 7.77
C VAL A 425 -13.86 -14.43 7.30
N HIS A 426 -13.38 -13.88 6.20
CA HIS A 426 -13.86 -12.65 5.59
C HIS A 426 -14.27 -12.89 4.14
N LEU A 427 -15.56 -12.66 3.86
CA LEU A 427 -16.15 -12.74 2.53
C LEU A 427 -16.44 -11.33 2.02
N ARG A 428 -15.87 -10.96 0.87
CA ARG A 428 -16.17 -9.68 0.26
C ARG A 428 -16.18 -9.73 -1.27
N LYS A 429 -17.03 -8.92 -1.87
CA LYS A 429 -17.07 -8.80 -3.32
C LYS A 429 -15.84 -8.10 -3.85
N SER A 430 -15.38 -8.52 -5.03
CA SER A 430 -14.36 -7.77 -5.78
C SER A 430 -15.02 -6.55 -6.43
N ASN A 431 -14.30 -5.42 -6.40
CA ASN A 431 -14.76 -4.20 -7.09
C ASN A 431 -14.48 -4.23 -8.60
N THR A 432 -13.77 -5.25 -9.09
CA THR A 432 -13.23 -5.27 -10.47
C THR A 432 -13.59 -6.51 -11.25
N GLU A 433 -14.04 -7.56 -10.58
CA GLU A 433 -14.31 -8.87 -11.19
C GLU A 433 -15.57 -9.49 -10.55
N PRO A 434 -16.33 -10.33 -11.27
CA PRO A 434 -17.47 -11.03 -10.70
C PRO A 434 -17.03 -12.19 -9.81
N ILE A 435 -16.23 -11.89 -8.78
CA ILE A 435 -15.74 -12.85 -7.80
C ILE A 435 -16.02 -12.39 -6.37
N MET A 436 -16.19 -13.34 -5.48
CA MET A 436 -16.16 -13.10 -4.04
C MET A 436 -14.84 -13.61 -3.48
N ARG A 437 -14.08 -12.76 -2.82
CA ARG A 437 -12.86 -13.13 -2.10
C ARG A 437 -13.25 -13.75 -0.77
N VAL A 438 -12.62 -14.87 -0.44
CA VAL A 438 -12.82 -15.60 0.81
C VAL A 438 -11.47 -15.78 1.48
N TYR A 439 -11.16 -14.93 2.43
CA TYR A 439 -9.94 -15.02 3.21
C TYR A 439 -10.26 -15.57 4.58
N SER A 440 -9.43 -16.48 5.07
CA SER A 440 -9.63 -17.13 6.37
C SER A 440 -8.32 -17.30 7.09
N GLU A 441 -8.31 -17.09 8.41
CA GLU A 441 -7.14 -17.21 9.26
C GLU A 441 -7.40 -18.20 10.39
N ALA A 442 -6.39 -19.02 10.66
CA ALA A 442 -6.37 -19.95 11.79
C ALA A 442 -4.94 -20.23 12.28
N ALA A 443 -4.79 -21.09 13.29
CA ALA A 443 -3.50 -21.48 13.86
C ALA A 443 -2.62 -22.29 12.90
N THR A 444 -3.23 -22.99 11.93
CA THR A 444 -2.51 -23.71 10.86
C THR A 444 -3.10 -23.36 9.49
N MET A 445 -2.34 -23.58 8.42
CA MET A 445 -2.80 -23.35 7.04
C MET A 445 -3.96 -24.31 6.69
N GLU A 446 -3.89 -25.56 7.17
CA GLU A 446 -4.92 -26.57 6.96
C GLU A 446 -6.26 -26.14 7.58
N GLU A 447 -6.24 -25.62 8.80
CA GLU A 447 -7.43 -25.11 9.49
C GLU A 447 -7.99 -23.86 8.81
N ALA A 448 -7.11 -22.95 8.35
CA ALA A 448 -7.51 -21.75 7.63
C ALA A 448 -8.18 -22.10 6.30
N ASP A 449 -7.59 -23.00 5.52
CA ASP A 449 -8.14 -23.45 4.23
C ASP A 449 -9.45 -24.23 4.40
N ALA A 450 -9.53 -25.07 5.42
CA ALA A 450 -10.77 -25.79 5.75
C ALA A 450 -11.92 -24.85 6.08
N LEU A 451 -11.66 -23.81 6.91
CA LEU A 451 -12.66 -22.79 7.25
C LEU A 451 -13.10 -22.00 6.00
N GLY A 452 -12.16 -21.61 5.13
CA GLY A 452 -12.48 -20.94 3.87
C GLY A 452 -13.37 -21.78 2.98
N LYS A 453 -13.06 -23.07 2.81
CA LYS A 453 -13.85 -24.02 2.01
C LYS A 453 -15.25 -24.24 2.58
N GLU A 454 -15.37 -24.39 3.89
CA GLU A 454 -16.67 -24.50 4.57
C GLU A 454 -17.59 -23.33 4.21
N LEU A 455 -17.07 -22.10 4.27
CA LEU A 455 -17.85 -20.91 3.92
C LEU A 455 -18.12 -20.80 2.41
N MET A 456 -17.21 -21.27 1.55
CA MET A 456 -17.46 -21.35 0.11
C MET A 456 -18.62 -22.32 -0.19
N ASP A 457 -18.67 -23.47 0.46
CA ASP A 457 -19.77 -24.44 0.31
C ASP A 457 -21.11 -23.85 0.75
N VAL A 458 -21.13 -23.10 1.87
CA VAL A 458 -22.31 -22.36 2.33
C VAL A 458 -22.78 -21.35 1.28
N VAL A 459 -21.85 -20.60 0.66
CA VAL A 459 -22.17 -19.64 -0.42
C VAL A 459 -22.72 -20.38 -1.64
N TYR A 460 -22.12 -21.50 -2.06
CA TYR A 460 -22.61 -22.30 -3.20
C TYR A 460 -23.99 -22.89 -2.95
N GLU A 461 -24.33 -23.26 -1.71
CA GLU A 461 -25.69 -23.69 -1.35
C GLU A 461 -26.71 -22.54 -1.51
N MET A 462 -26.31 -21.30 -1.21
CA MET A 462 -27.17 -20.13 -1.30
C MET A 462 -27.34 -19.58 -2.73
N THR A 463 -26.51 -20.04 -3.67
CA THR A 463 -26.56 -19.63 -5.10
C THR A 463 -27.39 -20.62 -5.95
N LYS A 464 -27.77 -21.76 -5.40
CA LYS A 464 -28.69 -22.74 -6.03
C LYS A 464 -30.15 -22.35 -5.82
#